data_66cdf2bf9e749ec6a245ad2262727b4d
#
_entry.id   66cdf2bf9e749ec6a245ad2262727b4d
#
_cell.length_a   1.000
_cell.length_b   1.000
_cell.length_c   1.000
_cell.angle_alpha   90.00
_cell.angle_beta   90.00
_cell.angle_gamma   90.00
#
_symmetry.space_group_name_H-M   'P 1'
#
loop_
_entity.id
_entity.type
_entity.pdbx_description
1 polymer ?
#
loop_
_entity_poly.entity_id
_entity_poly.type
_entity_poly.pdbx_seq_one_letter_code
_entity_poly.pdbx_strand_id
1 'polypeptide(L)' 'MEAELKERFDRIERLALLGAKNVLTIDDVALLIGKSAKTVRNIVDELPHYRNGHGIWFRRDEIEAWQCQVQHKVMSL' A
#
# COMPACT_ATOMS: atom_id res chain seq x y z
N MET A 1 19.14 15.87 -9.93
CA MET A 1 17.94 16.10 -10.74
C MET A 1 17.53 14.91 -11.58
N GLU A 2 18.48 14.31 -12.30
CA GLU A 2 18.17 13.11 -13.08
C GLU A 2 17.72 11.94 -12.21
N ALA A 3 18.30 11.80 -11.02
CA ALA A 3 17.94 10.74 -10.09
C ALA A 3 16.50 10.90 -9.58
N GLU A 4 16.06 12.13 -9.34
CA GLU A 4 14.70 12.39 -8.89
C GLU A 4 13.67 12.06 -9.97
N LEU A 5 13.95 12.40 -11.23
CA LEU A 5 13.05 12.08 -12.34
C LEU A 5 12.93 10.57 -12.52
N LYS A 6 14.05 9.87 -12.42
CA LYS A 6 14.08 8.42 -12.55
C LYS A 6 13.25 7.75 -11.46
N GLU A 7 13.37 8.22 -10.23
CA GLU A 7 12.58 7.68 -9.11
C GLU A 7 11.09 7.92 -9.31
N ARG A 8 10.70 9.08 -9.82
CA ARG A 8 9.30 9.38 -10.10
C ARG A 8 8.72 8.48 -11.18
N PHE A 9 9.47 8.23 -12.25
CA PHE A 9 9.03 7.33 -13.31
C PHE A 9 8.90 5.91 -12.81
N ASP A 10 9.86 5.42 -12.05
CA ASP A 10 9.82 4.09 -11.47
C ASP A 10 8.60 3.92 -10.58
N ARG A 11 8.27 4.93 -9.80
CA ARG A 11 7.10 4.91 -8.92
C ARG A 11 5.80 4.84 -9.73
N ILE A 12 5.70 5.64 -10.79
CA ILE A 12 4.52 5.65 -11.65
C ILE A 12 4.33 4.29 -12.31
N GLU A 13 5.40 3.70 -12.84
CA GLU A 13 5.34 2.37 -13.44
C GLU A 13 4.90 1.33 -12.43
N ARG A 14 5.44 1.37 -11.23
CA ARG A 14 5.08 0.43 -10.16
C ARG A 14 3.62 0.56 -9.79
N LEU A 15 3.12 1.78 -9.67
CA LEU A 15 1.70 2.01 -9.36
C LEU A 15 0.80 1.51 -10.49
N ALA A 16 1.20 1.69 -11.74
CA ALA A 16 0.45 1.20 -12.87
C ALA A 16 0.39 -0.33 -12.88
N LEU A 17 1.52 -0.99 -12.61
CA LEU A 17 1.57 -2.45 -12.49
C LEU A 17 0.77 -2.95 -11.31
N LEU A 18 0.85 -2.24 -10.19
CA LEU A 18 0.11 -2.57 -8.98
C LEU A 18 -1.40 -2.54 -9.22
N GLY A 19 -1.86 -1.69 -10.14
CA GLY A 19 -3.25 -1.59 -10.50
C GLY A 19 -3.87 -2.89 -10.99
N ALA A 20 -3.05 -3.84 -11.48
CA ALA A 20 -3.51 -5.13 -11.97
C ALA A 20 -3.46 -6.23 -10.91
N LYS A 21 -2.91 -5.96 -9.73
CA LYS A 21 -2.77 -6.97 -8.68
C LYS A 21 -3.92 -6.92 -7.70
N ASN A 22 -4.44 -8.08 -7.33
CA ASN A 22 -5.45 -8.22 -6.27
C ASN A 22 -4.82 -8.65 -4.94
N VAL A 23 -3.69 -9.36 -4.98
CA VAL A 23 -2.95 -9.81 -3.80
C VAL A 23 -1.70 -8.94 -3.68
N LEU A 24 -1.52 -8.32 -2.52
CA LEU A 24 -0.47 -7.33 -2.29
C LEU A 24 0.48 -7.80 -1.20
N THR A 25 1.75 -7.46 -1.37
CA THR A 25 2.77 -7.62 -0.33
C THR A 25 2.84 -6.35 0.52
N ILE A 26 3.68 -6.38 1.57
CA ILE A 26 3.93 -5.19 2.39
C ILE A 26 4.46 -4.05 1.52
N ASP A 27 5.38 -4.34 0.62
CA ASP A 27 5.94 -3.32 -0.27
C ASP A 27 4.88 -2.74 -1.20
N ASP A 28 3.99 -3.59 -1.69
CA ASP A 28 2.88 -3.15 -2.55
C ASP A 28 1.94 -2.21 -1.79
N VAL A 29 1.60 -2.57 -0.55
CA VAL A 29 0.73 -1.74 0.29
C VAL A 29 1.40 -0.41 0.61
N ALA A 30 2.70 -0.43 0.94
CA ALA A 30 3.47 0.78 1.20
C ALA A 30 3.40 1.73 0.01
N LEU A 31 3.56 1.21 -1.19
CA LEU A 31 3.47 1.99 -2.42
C LEU A 31 2.05 2.54 -2.62
N LEU A 32 1.05 1.71 -2.40
CA LEU A 32 -0.35 2.09 -2.61
C LEU A 32 -0.79 3.21 -1.68
N ILE A 33 -0.43 3.14 -0.41
CA ILE A 33 -0.85 4.14 0.58
C ILE A 33 0.17 5.28 0.75
N GLY A 34 1.30 5.23 0.04
CA GLY A 34 2.30 6.29 0.07
C GLY A 34 3.13 6.34 1.35
N LYS A 35 3.36 5.18 1.98
CA LYS A 35 4.14 5.06 3.21
C LYS A 35 5.35 4.17 2.97
N SER A 36 6.26 4.12 3.95
CA SER A 36 7.39 3.21 3.87
C SER A 36 6.96 1.79 4.29
N ALA A 37 7.72 0.80 3.83
CA ALA A 37 7.48 -0.60 4.23
C ALA A 37 7.57 -0.76 5.75
N LYS A 38 8.50 -0.04 6.39
CA LYS A 38 8.65 -0.06 7.84
C LYS A 38 7.37 0.43 8.52
N THR A 39 6.78 1.51 8.02
CA THR A 39 5.53 2.05 8.56
C THR A 39 4.41 1.03 8.41
N VAL A 40 4.31 0.38 7.25
CA VAL A 40 3.30 -0.65 7.03
C VAL A 40 3.46 -1.81 8.01
N ARG A 41 4.69 -2.25 8.26
CA ARG A 41 4.95 -3.30 9.23
C ARG A 41 4.52 -2.91 10.64
N ASN A 42 4.71 -1.64 10.99
CA ASN A 42 4.33 -1.14 12.31
C ASN A 42 2.82 -1.06 12.50
N ILE A 43 2.05 -0.86 11.42
CA ILE A 43 0.60 -0.73 11.49
C ILE A 43 -0.13 -1.94 10.93
N VAL A 44 0.58 -3.03 10.64
CA VAL A 44 -0.03 -4.20 9.98
C VAL A 44 -1.23 -4.74 10.75
N ASP A 45 -1.20 -4.69 12.08
CA ASP A 45 -2.30 -5.19 12.90
C ASP A 45 -3.57 -4.35 12.76
N GLU A 46 -3.44 -3.11 12.30
CA GLU A 46 -4.57 -2.22 12.04
C GLU A 46 -5.12 -2.39 10.62
N LEU A 47 -4.38 -3.07 9.76
CA LEU A 47 -4.76 -3.27 8.37
C LEU A 47 -5.43 -4.64 8.20
N PRO A 48 -6.42 -4.75 7.29
CA PRO A 48 -6.89 -6.07 6.90
C PRO A 48 -5.75 -6.84 6.23
N HIS A 49 -5.35 -7.93 6.84
CA HIS A 49 -4.21 -8.71 6.36
C HIS A 49 -4.45 -10.20 6.58
N TYR A 50 -3.66 -11.00 5.87
CA TYR A 50 -3.70 -12.46 5.97
C TYR A 50 -2.30 -12.96 6.22
N ARG A 51 -2.18 -13.99 7.04
CA ARG A 51 -0.90 -14.62 7.33
C ARG A 51 -0.96 -16.07 6.87
N ASN A 52 0.10 -16.49 6.20
CA ASN A 52 0.35 -17.91 5.98
C ASN A 52 1.72 -18.25 6.56
N GLY A 53 2.15 -19.49 6.46
CA GLY A 53 3.37 -19.95 7.11
C GLY A 53 4.64 -19.19 6.72
N HIS A 54 4.63 -18.42 5.66
CA HIS A 54 5.82 -17.77 5.12
C HIS A 54 5.74 -16.27 5.01
N GLY A 55 4.60 -15.67 5.34
CA GLY A 55 4.55 -14.22 5.24
C GLY A 55 3.16 -13.63 5.40
N ILE A 56 3.10 -12.34 5.13
CA ILE A 56 1.88 -11.54 5.22
C ILE A 56 1.50 -11.08 3.83
N TRP A 57 0.20 -11.12 3.54
CA TRP A 57 -0.32 -10.59 2.29
C TRP A 57 -1.63 -9.87 2.54
N PHE A 58 -2.04 -9.07 1.59
CA PHE A 58 -3.20 -8.20 1.69
C PHE A 58 -4.05 -8.34 0.44
N ARG A 59 -5.32 -8.03 0.56
CA ARG A 59 -6.21 -7.92 -0.61
C ARG A 59 -6.39 -6.45 -0.93
N ARG A 60 -6.25 -6.14 -2.21
CA ARG A 60 -6.32 -4.76 -2.67
C ARG A 60 -7.64 -4.09 -2.33
N ASP A 61 -8.74 -4.77 -2.57
CA ASP A 61 -10.08 -4.22 -2.28
C ASP A 61 -10.26 -3.89 -0.81
N GLU A 62 -9.70 -4.73 0.07
CA GLU A 62 -9.77 -4.49 1.50
C GLU A 62 -8.90 -3.32 1.95
N ILE A 63 -7.72 -3.19 1.35
CA ILE A 63 -6.83 -2.05 1.65
C ILE A 63 -7.46 -0.75 1.15
N GLU A 64 -8.05 -0.76 -0.03
CA GLU A 64 -8.74 0.42 -0.56
C GLU A 64 -9.91 0.83 0.33
N ALA A 65 -10.68 -0.13 0.80
CA ALA A 65 -11.79 0.14 1.72
C ALA A 65 -11.30 0.72 3.05
N TRP A 66 -10.21 0.16 3.58
CA TRP A 66 -9.60 0.68 4.81
C TRP A 66 -9.12 2.12 4.61
N GLN A 67 -8.44 2.38 3.51
CA GLN A 67 -7.92 3.71 3.21
C GLN A 67 -9.06 4.72 3.05
N CYS A 68 -10.13 4.32 2.41
CA CYS A 68 -11.31 5.16 2.24
C CYS A 68 -11.95 5.50 3.58
N GLN A 69 -12.06 4.54 4.50
CA GLN A 69 -12.58 4.76 5.84
C GLN A 69 -11.73 5.75 6.62
N VAL A 70 -10.41 5.62 6.55
CA VAL A 70 -9.49 6.53 7.25
C VAL A 70 -9.63 7.94 6.70
N GLN A 71 -9.67 8.09 5.37
CA GLN A 71 -9.85 9.39 4.74
C GLN A 71 -11.19 10.02 5.09
N HIS A 72 -12.24 9.23 5.07
CA HIS A 72 -13.59 9.70 5.40
C HIS A 72 -13.65 10.18 6.87
N LYS A 73 -12.99 9.44 7.76
CA LYS A 73 -12.92 9.80 9.17
C LYS A 73 -12.21 11.12 9.39
N VAL A 74 -11.15 11.38 8.62
CA VAL A 74 -10.42 12.65 8.67
C VAL A 74 -11.26 13.79 8.10
N MET A 75 -11.99 13.52 7.03
CA MET A 75 -12.82 14.53 6.36
C MET A 75 -14.07 14.90 7.15
N SER A 76 -14.53 14.04 8.02
CA SER A 76 -15.73 14.30 8.82
C SER A 76 -15.48 15.26 9.98
N LEU A 77 -14.25 15.65 10.18
CA LEU A 77 -13.87 16.64 11.17
C LEU A 77 -13.96 18.05 10.60
#